data_42906f0fc1890471a78637156affc0f2
#
_entry.id   42906f0fc1890471a78637156affc0f2
#
_cell.length_a   1.000
_cell.length_b   1.000
_cell.length_c   1.000
_cell.angle_alpha   90.00
_cell.angle_beta   90.00
_cell.angle_gamma   90.00
#
_symmetry.space_group_name_H-M   'P 1'
#
loop_
_entity.id
_entity.type
_entity.pdbx_description
1 polymer ?
#
loop_
_entity_poly.entity_id
_entity_poly.type
_entity_poly.pdbx_seq_one_letter_code
_entity_poly.pdbx_strand_id
1 'polypeptide(L)'
;EAIDVIKSVNETIKISSTARVRTVISHHKCAGRENWGKSEKTLELIGEAKKNNYLDLDCYPYTASSTMLLKSFVKRADKVLVTWSDNYPDISGQDLNDLAKKFGTDIDGTIDKLYPAGAIYFQMDDQDLNRILQFPGSMIGSDGIPGDRHPHPRLWGTFPRVLGKYSREMQLFPLEEAVYKMTGKSASVFGLEKRGTID
;
A
#
# COMPACT_ATOMS: atom_id res chain seq x y z
N GLU A 1 4.76 0.47 7.99
CA GLU A 1 4.05 1.73 7.78
C GLU A 1 4.24 2.77 8.88
N ALA A 2 4.75 2.36 10.04
CA ALA A 2 5.00 3.26 11.15
C ALA A 2 6.14 4.24 10.84
N ILE A 3 6.40 5.17 11.75
CA ILE A 3 7.51 6.12 11.68
C ILE A 3 8.86 5.42 11.41
N ASP A 4 9.01 4.17 11.86
CA ASP A 4 10.16 3.31 11.57
C ASP A 4 9.73 1.98 10.95
N VAL A 5 9.78 1.92 9.62
CA VAL A 5 9.37 0.73 8.86
C VAL A 5 10.26 -0.49 9.15
N ILE A 6 11.55 -0.28 9.41
CA ILE A 6 12.49 -1.38 9.71
C ILE A 6 12.13 -2.01 11.06
N LYS A 7 11.82 -1.19 12.07
CA LYS A 7 11.38 -1.67 13.37
C LYS A 7 10.08 -2.48 13.27
N SER A 8 9.11 -2.00 12.49
CA SER A 8 7.83 -2.67 12.29
C SER A 8 7.99 -4.03 11.58
N VAL A 9 8.87 -4.10 10.57
CA VAL A 9 9.18 -5.37 9.90
C VAL A 9 9.84 -6.36 10.86
N ASN A 10 10.83 -5.91 11.66
CA ASN A 10 11.47 -6.77 12.65
C ASN A 10 10.49 -7.27 13.72
N GLU A 11 9.55 -6.43 14.17
CA GLU A 11 8.51 -6.83 15.09
C GLU A 11 7.62 -7.93 14.50
N THR A 12 7.18 -7.77 13.24
CA THR A 12 6.39 -8.77 12.51
C THR A 12 7.15 -10.10 12.36
N ILE A 13 8.43 -10.04 12.00
CA ILE A 13 9.30 -11.22 11.92
C ILE A 13 9.39 -11.94 13.27
N LYS A 14 9.59 -11.18 14.36
CA LYS A 14 9.64 -11.72 15.71
C LYS A 14 8.32 -12.39 16.10
N ILE A 15 7.18 -11.78 15.81
CA ILE A 15 5.86 -12.35 16.09
C ILE A 15 5.68 -13.66 15.33
N SER A 16 5.92 -13.67 14.00
CA SER A 16 5.80 -14.86 13.16
C SER A 16 6.67 -16.01 13.66
N SER A 17 7.94 -15.74 13.96
CA SER A 17 8.91 -16.75 14.41
C SER A 17 8.61 -17.29 15.81
N THR A 18 8.23 -16.41 16.74
CA THR A 18 7.95 -16.80 18.13
C THR A 18 6.66 -17.58 18.25
N ALA A 19 5.60 -17.12 17.60
CA ALA A 19 4.28 -17.75 17.62
C ALA A 19 4.18 -18.94 16.65
N ARG A 20 5.15 -19.09 15.73
CA ARG A 20 5.15 -20.12 14.66
C ARG A 20 3.87 -20.06 13.82
N VAL A 21 3.40 -18.87 13.52
CA VAL A 21 2.20 -18.64 12.70
C VAL A 21 2.55 -18.15 11.31
N ARG A 22 1.77 -18.59 10.32
CA ARG A 22 1.85 -18.06 8.97
C ARG A 22 1.46 -16.60 8.98
N THR A 23 2.31 -15.74 8.46
CA THR A 23 2.15 -14.28 8.52
C THR A 23 2.30 -13.66 7.12
N VAL A 24 1.43 -12.73 6.80
CA VAL A 24 1.53 -11.90 5.59
C VAL A 24 1.70 -10.45 6.01
N ILE A 25 2.78 -9.81 5.58
CA ILE A 25 2.94 -8.36 5.68
C ILE A 25 2.08 -7.75 4.56
N SER A 26 0.87 -7.35 4.91
CA SER A 26 -0.07 -6.80 3.93
C SER A 26 0.31 -5.40 3.52
N HIS A 27 0.09 -5.06 2.23
CA HIS A 27 0.34 -3.77 1.60
C HIS A 27 1.70 -3.14 1.98
N HIS A 28 2.79 -3.95 1.93
CA HIS A 28 4.13 -3.49 2.31
C HIS A 28 4.54 -2.24 1.54
N LYS A 29 5.00 -1.22 2.26
CA LYS A 29 5.44 0.07 1.71
C LYS A 29 6.39 0.80 2.65
N CYS A 30 7.22 1.67 2.09
CA CYS A 30 8.05 2.64 2.81
C CYS A 30 7.35 4.01 2.75
N ALA A 31 6.42 4.27 3.67
CA ALA A 31 5.60 5.47 3.68
C ALA A 31 6.25 6.61 4.47
N GLY A 32 6.19 7.83 3.90
CA GLY A 32 6.83 9.03 4.45
C GLY A 32 8.29 9.15 4.02
N ARG A 33 8.74 10.38 3.77
CA ARG A 33 10.10 10.68 3.26
C ARG A 33 11.21 10.09 4.13
N GLU A 34 10.98 9.99 5.43
CA GLU A 34 11.90 9.41 6.40
C GLU A 34 12.11 7.90 6.22
N ASN A 35 11.25 7.24 5.45
CA ASN A 35 11.35 5.81 5.14
C ASN A 35 11.77 5.51 3.69
N TRP A 36 11.89 6.51 2.84
CA TRP A 36 12.30 6.31 1.46
C TRP A 36 13.70 5.69 1.37
N GLY A 37 13.89 4.77 0.43
CA GLY A 37 15.10 3.98 0.25
C GLY A 37 15.22 2.77 1.19
N LYS A 38 14.39 2.66 2.23
CA LYS A 38 14.49 1.56 3.20
C LYS A 38 13.94 0.22 2.69
N SER A 39 13.33 0.18 1.50
CA SER A 39 12.86 -1.08 0.91
C SER A 39 13.97 -2.10 0.72
N GLU A 40 15.21 -1.68 0.42
CA GLU A 40 16.35 -2.59 0.35
C GLU A 40 16.53 -3.37 1.65
N LYS A 41 16.56 -2.65 2.77
CA LYS A 41 16.73 -3.28 4.07
C LYS A 41 15.54 -4.09 4.54
N THR A 42 14.32 -3.61 4.29
CA THR A 42 13.12 -4.37 4.68
C THR A 42 12.98 -5.66 3.89
N LEU A 43 13.29 -5.65 2.59
CA LEU A 43 13.24 -6.84 1.74
C LEU A 43 14.36 -7.83 2.04
N GLU A 44 15.56 -7.36 2.42
CA GLU A 44 16.64 -8.20 2.94
C GLU A 44 16.17 -8.97 4.19
N LEU A 45 15.63 -8.26 5.19
CA LEU A 45 15.15 -8.84 6.44
C LEU A 45 14.01 -9.85 6.19
N ILE A 46 13.05 -9.50 5.34
CA ILE A 46 11.93 -10.36 4.96
C ILE A 46 12.45 -11.61 4.23
N GLY A 47 13.39 -11.45 3.28
CA GLY A 47 13.98 -12.55 2.53
C GLY A 47 14.73 -13.54 3.43
N GLU A 48 15.50 -13.07 4.40
CA GLU A 48 16.18 -13.92 5.38
C GLU A 48 15.18 -14.64 6.30
N ALA A 49 14.20 -13.91 6.82
CA ALA A 49 13.16 -14.51 7.67
C ALA A 49 12.35 -15.59 6.93
N LYS A 50 12.07 -15.36 5.66
CA LYS A 50 11.31 -16.30 4.81
C LYS A 50 11.97 -17.68 4.67
N LYS A 51 13.30 -17.78 4.78
CA LYS A 51 14.02 -19.07 4.70
C LYS A 51 13.67 -20.00 5.85
N ASN A 52 13.31 -19.46 6.99
CA ASN A 52 13.07 -20.19 8.24
C ASN A 52 11.65 -20.05 8.80
N ASN A 53 10.85 -19.14 8.24
CA ASN A 53 9.53 -18.81 8.75
C ASN A 53 8.49 -18.76 7.61
N TYR A 54 7.23 -18.95 7.95
CA TYR A 54 6.09 -18.77 7.04
C TYR A 54 5.74 -17.28 6.93
N LEU A 55 6.61 -16.50 6.29
CA LEU A 55 6.43 -15.06 6.11
C LEU A 55 6.31 -14.72 4.62
N ASP A 56 5.24 -14.05 4.24
CA ASP A 56 5.00 -13.54 2.90
C ASP A 56 4.61 -12.06 2.96
N LEU A 57 4.50 -11.42 1.82
CA LEU A 57 4.05 -10.03 1.73
C LEU A 57 3.21 -9.79 0.47
N ASP A 58 2.37 -8.78 0.51
CA ASP A 58 1.73 -8.21 -0.67
C ASP A 58 1.99 -6.71 -0.80
N CYS A 59 1.75 -6.17 -1.98
CA CYS A 59 1.82 -4.75 -2.27
C CYS A 59 0.84 -4.38 -3.40
N TYR A 60 0.57 -3.09 -3.56
CA TYR A 60 -0.19 -2.53 -4.68
C TYR A 60 0.68 -1.58 -5.52
N PRO A 61 0.39 -1.41 -6.82
CA PRO A 61 1.28 -0.72 -7.77
C PRO A 61 1.04 0.81 -7.80
N TYR A 62 1.02 1.46 -6.63
CA TYR A 62 0.82 2.91 -6.51
C TYR A 62 1.68 3.50 -5.39
N THR A 63 2.10 4.75 -5.57
CA THR A 63 2.88 5.52 -4.58
C THR A 63 2.01 6.35 -3.63
N ALA A 64 0.71 6.11 -3.63
CA ALA A 64 -0.23 6.72 -2.70
C ALA A 64 -1.01 5.65 -1.93
N SER A 65 -1.34 5.92 -0.69
CA SER A 65 -2.20 5.09 0.15
C SER A 65 -3.56 5.74 0.33
N SER A 66 -4.55 4.99 0.84
CA SER A 66 -5.87 5.52 1.17
C SER A 66 -6.39 4.92 2.47
N THR A 67 -6.87 5.80 3.36
CA THR A 67 -7.47 5.45 4.65
C THR A 67 -8.23 6.65 5.23
N MET A 68 -8.63 6.59 6.51
CA MET A 68 -9.23 7.72 7.22
C MET A 68 -8.34 8.96 7.18
N LEU A 69 -8.96 10.15 7.14
CA LEU A 69 -8.24 11.43 7.20
C LEU A 69 -7.72 11.66 8.62
N LEU A 70 -6.40 11.49 8.81
CA LEU A 70 -5.72 11.58 10.11
C LEU A 70 -4.57 12.59 10.07
N LYS A 71 -4.50 13.47 11.07
CA LYS A 71 -3.44 14.51 11.19
C LYS A 71 -2.02 13.91 11.14
N SER A 72 -1.80 12.74 11.73
CA SER A 72 -0.49 12.08 11.74
C SER A 72 -0.03 11.64 10.33
N PHE A 73 -0.95 11.23 9.47
CA PHE A 73 -0.62 10.85 8.09
C PHE A 73 -0.44 12.07 7.18
N VAL A 74 -1.27 13.10 7.37
CA VAL A 74 -1.17 14.36 6.61
C VAL A 74 0.22 14.98 6.75
N LYS A 75 0.80 14.99 7.96
CA LYS A 75 2.14 15.54 8.22
C LYS A 75 3.28 14.84 7.48
N ARG A 76 3.06 13.63 6.97
CA ARG A 76 4.06 12.78 6.29
C ARG A 76 3.84 12.67 4.79
N ALA A 77 2.74 13.19 4.29
CA ALA A 77 2.37 13.14 2.88
C ALA A 77 2.75 14.44 2.16
N ASP A 78 3.24 14.33 0.92
CA ASP A 78 3.54 15.48 0.06
C ASP A 78 2.25 16.14 -0.46
N LYS A 79 1.19 15.34 -0.63
CA LYS A 79 -0.12 15.77 -1.09
C LYS A 79 -1.20 14.89 -0.47
N VAL A 80 -2.37 15.49 -0.17
CA VAL A 80 -3.53 14.77 0.37
C VAL A 80 -4.78 15.16 -0.41
N LEU A 81 -5.50 14.16 -0.95
CA LEU A 81 -6.81 14.35 -1.55
C LEU A 81 -7.88 13.77 -0.63
N VAL A 82 -8.93 14.51 -0.36
CA VAL A 82 -10.06 14.03 0.45
C VAL A 82 -10.95 13.14 -0.42
N THR A 83 -11.22 11.90 0.02
CA THR A 83 -12.02 10.94 -0.73
C THR A 83 -13.51 11.05 -0.44
N TRP A 84 -13.84 11.41 0.78
CA TRP A 84 -15.19 11.66 1.27
C TRP A 84 -15.15 12.43 2.60
N SER A 85 -16.27 13.05 2.97
CA SER A 85 -16.53 13.59 4.31
C SER A 85 -18.03 13.51 4.57
N ASP A 86 -18.41 13.10 5.76
CA ASP A 86 -19.81 13.08 6.17
C ASP A 86 -20.36 14.51 6.32
N ASN A 87 -19.56 15.42 6.83
CA ASN A 87 -19.96 16.80 7.05
C ASN A 87 -19.99 17.65 5.79
N TYR A 88 -19.19 17.28 4.76
CA TYR A 88 -19.04 18.03 3.50
C TYR A 88 -19.02 17.08 2.29
N PRO A 89 -20.19 16.55 1.87
CA PRO A 89 -20.26 15.53 0.81
C PRO A 89 -19.70 15.94 -0.55
N ASP A 90 -19.69 17.24 -0.84
CA ASP A 90 -19.36 17.77 -2.19
C ASP A 90 -17.88 18.08 -2.39
N ILE A 91 -17.00 17.77 -1.39
CA ILE A 91 -15.57 18.08 -1.48
C ILE A 91 -14.72 16.87 -1.93
N SER A 92 -15.34 15.77 -2.27
CA SER A 92 -14.62 14.55 -2.67
C SER A 92 -13.72 14.80 -3.87
N GLY A 93 -12.47 14.31 -3.81
CA GLY A 93 -11.45 14.51 -4.83
C GLY A 93 -10.69 15.84 -4.73
N GLN A 94 -11.02 16.74 -3.80
CA GLN A 94 -10.32 18.02 -3.63
C GLN A 94 -9.05 17.87 -2.78
N ASP A 95 -8.06 18.73 -3.08
CA ASP A 95 -6.81 18.82 -2.31
C ASP A 95 -7.06 19.45 -0.93
N LEU A 96 -6.46 18.87 0.11
CA LEU A 96 -6.65 19.33 1.49
C LEU A 96 -6.15 20.78 1.71
N ASN A 97 -5.06 21.19 1.04
CA ASN A 97 -4.57 22.57 1.15
C ASN A 97 -5.52 23.56 0.50
N ASP A 98 -6.18 23.17 -0.59
CA ASP A 98 -7.16 24.06 -1.25
C ASP A 98 -8.44 24.16 -0.42
N LEU A 99 -8.84 23.07 0.24
CA LEU A 99 -9.93 23.10 1.21
C LEU A 99 -9.62 24.00 2.41
N ALA A 100 -8.38 23.97 2.93
CA ALA A 100 -7.95 24.84 4.02
C ALA A 100 -8.07 26.32 3.64
N LYS A 101 -7.62 26.71 2.45
CA LYS A 101 -7.80 28.06 1.91
C LYS A 101 -9.28 28.44 1.78
N LYS A 102 -10.10 27.53 1.22
CA LYS A 102 -11.55 27.73 1.03
C LYS A 102 -12.28 27.93 2.37
N PHE A 103 -11.88 27.21 3.41
CA PHE A 103 -12.47 27.29 4.74
C PHE A 103 -11.88 28.41 5.60
N GLY A 104 -10.82 29.10 5.14
CA GLY A 104 -10.14 30.15 5.89
C GLY A 104 -9.55 29.66 7.21
N THR A 105 -9.01 28.43 7.24
CA THR A 105 -8.45 27.80 8.44
C THR A 105 -7.14 27.06 8.10
N ASP A 106 -6.39 26.64 9.11
CA ASP A 106 -5.22 25.79 8.93
C ASP A 106 -5.60 24.34 8.58
N ILE A 107 -4.60 23.53 8.31
CA ILE A 107 -4.77 22.12 7.93
C ILE A 107 -5.45 21.34 9.06
N ASP A 108 -5.00 21.54 10.31
CA ASP A 108 -5.54 20.79 11.46
C ASP A 108 -7.02 21.14 11.72
N GLY A 109 -7.37 22.43 11.62
CA GLY A 109 -8.75 22.89 11.71
C GLY A 109 -9.63 22.43 10.54
N THR A 110 -9.04 22.31 9.33
CA THR A 110 -9.73 21.74 8.17
C THR A 110 -10.06 20.26 8.43
N ILE A 111 -9.09 19.48 8.91
CA ILE A 111 -9.31 18.06 9.25
C ILE A 111 -10.42 17.92 10.28
N ASP A 112 -10.40 18.74 11.33
CA ASP A 112 -11.42 18.69 12.38
C ASP A 112 -12.83 19.02 11.86
N LYS A 113 -12.95 19.97 10.91
CA LYS A 113 -14.22 20.28 10.25
C LYS A 113 -14.74 19.12 9.37
N LEU A 114 -13.82 18.46 8.65
CA LEU A 114 -14.16 17.40 7.70
C LEU A 114 -14.51 16.07 8.38
N TYR A 115 -14.00 15.82 9.59
CA TYR A 115 -14.13 14.52 10.27
C TYR A 115 -15.58 14.14 10.60
N PRO A 116 -16.00 12.88 10.41
CA PRO A 116 -15.23 11.79 9.82
C PRO A 116 -15.06 11.95 8.30
N ALA A 117 -13.88 11.61 7.81
CA ALA A 117 -13.50 11.73 6.41
C ALA A 117 -12.44 10.70 6.00
N GLY A 118 -12.35 10.42 4.71
CA GLY A 118 -11.31 9.60 4.09
C GLY A 118 -10.35 10.42 3.24
N ALA A 119 -9.15 9.89 3.01
CA ALA A 119 -8.14 10.57 2.19
C ALA A 119 -7.19 9.63 1.45
N ILE A 120 -6.64 10.13 0.34
CA ILE A 120 -5.51 9.56 -0.40
C ILE A 120 -4.26 10.37 -0.02
N TYR A 121 -3.19 9.67 0.37
CA TYR A 121 -1.92 10.24 0.80
C TYR A 121 -0.81 9.90 -0.20
N PHE A 122 -0.23 10.89 -0.85
CA PHE A 122 0.94 10.74 -1.71
C PHE A 122 2.20 10.81 -0.84
N GLN A 123 2.82 9.66 -0.56
CA GLN A 123 3.85 9.57 0.49
C GLN A 123 4.89 8.46 0.26
N MET A 124 4.92 7.83 -0.91
CA MET A 124 5.85 6.73 -1.21
C MET A 124 6.72 7.08 -2.41
N ASP A 125 7.91 6.48 -2.46
CA ASP A 125 8.87 6.61 -3.54
C ASP A 125 8.68 5.51 -4.61
N ASP A 126 8.87 5.88 -5.89
CA ASP A 126 8.74 4.94 -7.02
C ASP A 126 9.82 3.85 -7.02
N GLN A 127 11.05 4.15 -6.56
CA GLN A 127 12.12 3.15 -6.53
C GLN A 127 11.85 2.10 -5.45
N ASP A 128 11.38 2.51 -4.28
CA ASP A 128 10.95 1.58 -3.24
C ASP A 128 9.80 0.70 -3.73
N LEU A 129 8.80 1.29 -4.38
CA LEU A 129 7.69 0.54 -4.96
C LEU A 129 8.17 -0.48 -5.98
N ASN A 130 9.06 -0.09 -6.90
CA ASN A 130 9.59 -0.98 -7.92
C ASN A 130 10.35 -2.16 -7.29
N ARG A 131 11.20 -1.92 -6.27
CA ARG A 131 11.90 -3.00 -5.56
C ARG A 131 10.94 -3.98 -4.89
N ILE A 132 9.89 -3.46 -4.24
CA ILE A 132 8.88 -4.31 -3.59
C ILE A 132 8.11 -5.13 -4.61
N LEU A 133 7.72 -4.55 -5.75
CA LEU A 133 7.04 -5.26 -6.83
C LEU A 133 7.92 -6.35 -7.46
N GLN A 134 9.23 -6.10 -7.61
CA GLN A 134 10.20 -7.07 -8.16
C GLN A 134 10.57 -8.17 -7.17
N PHE A 135 10.34 -7.99 -5.87
CA PHE A 135 10.71 -8.99 -4.89
C PHE A 135 10.00 -10.34 -5.18
N PRO A 136 10.78 -11.46 -5.32
CA PRO A 136 10.19 -12.75 -5.73
C PRO A 136 9.13 -13.30 -4.79
N GLY A 137 9.17 -12.85 -3.54
CA GLY A 137 8.19 -13.23 -2.50
C GLY A 137 6.92 -12.39 -2.47
N SER A 138 6.84 -11.31 -3.24
CA SER A 138 5.67 -10.41 -3.19
C SER A 138 4.46 -10.97 -3.94
N MET A 139 3.29 -10.79 -3.36
CA MET A 139 2.00 -10.93 -4.02
C MET A 139 1.48 -9.54 -4.42
N ILE A 140 0.48 -9.51 -5.28
CA ILE A 140 -0.23 -8.28 -5.62
C ILE A 140 -1.61 -8.30 -4.96
N GLY A 141 -1.83 -7.32 -4.07
CA GLY A 141 -3.13 -7.02 -3.50
C GLY A 141 -3.61 -5.64 -3.94
N SER A 142 -4.91 -5.40 -4.03
CA SER A 142 -5.42 -4.08 -4.40
C SER A 142 -5.50 -3.12 -3.21
N ASP A 143 -5.74 -3.64 -2.03
CA ASP A 143 -6.07 -2.84 -0.83
C ASP A 143 -7.17 -1.80 -1.13
N GLY A 144 -8.06 -2.15 -2.08
CA GLY A 144 -9.13 -1.28 -2.56
C GLY A 144 -10.21 -1.11 -1.51
N ILE A 145 -10.66 0.14 -1.31
CA ILE A 145 -11.74 0.48 -0.38
C ILE A 145 -12.99 0.79 -1.21
N PRO A 146 -13.97 -0.12 -1.28
CA PRO A 146 -15.25 0.16 -1.92
C PRO A 146 -16.09 1.09 -1.03
N GLY A 147 -16.83 1.99 -1.66
CA GLY A 147 -17.74 2.88 -0.95
C GLY A 147 -17.26 4.33 -0.81
N ASP A 148 -15.99 4.63 -1.02
CA ASP A 148 -15.52 6.02 -1.12
C ASP A 148 -16.19 6.72 -2.31
N ARG A 149 -16.57 7.98 -2.16
CA ARG A 149 -17.15 8.78 -3.26
C ARG A 149 -16.13 9.11 -4.34
N HIS A 150 -14.86 9.28 -3.95
CA HIS A 150 -13.72 9.45 -4.84
C HIS A 150 -12.64 8.43 -4.49
N PRO A 151 -12.84 7.14 -4.84
CA PRO A 151 -11.95 6.09 -4.37
C PRO A 151 -10.57 6.18 -5.01
N HIS A 152 -9.55 5.70 -4.25
CA HIS A 152 -8.22 5.54 -4.79
C HIS A 152 -8.24 4.62 -6.03
N PRO A 153 -7.55 4.95 -7.13
CA PRO A 153 -7.53 4.16 -8.37
C PRO A 153 -7.14 2.68 -8.17
N ARG A 154 -6.44 2.35 -7.07
CA ARG A 154 -6.05 0.97 -6.75
C ARG A 154 -7.26 0.01 -6.63
N LEU A 155 -8.45 0.52 -6.33
CA LEU A 155 -9.66 -0.29 -6.23
C LEU A 155 -9.95 -1.09 -7.51
N TRP A 156 -9.78 -0.46 -8.68
CA TRP A 156 -10.03 -1.10 -9.98
C TRP A 156 -8.78 -1.26 -10.84
N GLY A 157 -7.81 -0.39 -10.67
CA GLY A 157 -6.66 -0.28 -11.56
C GLY A 157 -5.45 -1.13 -11.15
N THR A 158 -5.43 -1.76 -9.98
CA THR A 158 -4.26 -2.49 -9.49
C THR A 158 -3.78 -3.57 -10.47
N PHE A 159 -4.63 -4.51 -10.80
CA PHE A 159 -4.24 -5.65 -11.63
C PHE A 159 -3.93 -5.27 -13.08
N PRO A 160 -4.77 -4.48 -13.79
CA PRO A 160 -4.41 -4.02 -15.13
C PRO A 160 -3.15 -3.14 -15.15
N ARG A 161 -2.87 -2.35 -14.09
CA ARG A 161 -1.66 -1.54 -13.99
C ARG A 161 -0.41 -2.39 -13.85
N VAL A 162 -0.46 -3.51 -13.12
CA VAL A 162 0.65 -4.46 -13.02
C VAL A 162 0.97 -5.04 -14.41
N LEU A 163 -0.03 -5.49 -15.16
CA LEU A 163 0.14 -6.05 -16.49
C LEU A 163 0.60 -5.00 -17.52
N GLY A 164 -0.03 -3.83 -17.55
CA GLY A 164 0.23 -2.76 -18.51
C GLY A 164 1.54 -2.03 -18.20
N LYS A 165 1.57 -1.28 -17.09
CA LYS A 165 2.71 -0.42 -16.75
C LYS A 165 3.95 -1.23 -16.38
N TYR A 166 3.84 -2.12 -15.38
CA TYR A 166 5.04 -2.73 -14.78
C TYR A 166 5.58 -3.91 -15.59
N SER A 167 4.74 -4.77 -16.12
CA SER A 167 5.19 -5.89 -16.96
C SER A 167 5.48 -5.46 -18.39
N ARG A 168 4.51 -4.87 -19.09
CA ARG A 168 4.63 -4.58 -20.53
C ARG A 168 5.51 -3.36 -20.83
N GLU A 169 5.25 -2.21 -20.22
CA GLU A 169 5.92 -0.95 -20.55
C GLU A 169 7.29 -0.85 -19.88
N MET A 170 7.36 -1.08 -18.57
CA MET A 170 8.60 -0.97 -17.79
C MET A 170 9.45 -2.25 -17.82
N GLN A 171 8.88 -3.39 -18.24
CA GLN A 171 9.54 -4.70 -18.25
C GLN A 171 10.19 -5.05 -16.88
N LEU A 172 9.53 -4.65 -15.80
CA LEU A 172 10.02 -4.86 -14.43
C LEU A 172 10.12 -6.35 -14.09
N PHE A 173 9.22 -7.15 -14.65
CA PHE A 173 9.18 -8.62 -14.62
C PHE A 173 8.35 -9.11 -15.82
N PRO A 174 8.52 -10.39 -16.26
CA PRO A 174 7.78 -10.95 -17.38
C PRO A 174 6.30 -11.15 -17.06
N LEU A 175 5.48 -11.31 -18.09
CA LEU A 175 4.02 -11.41 -17.96
C LEU A 175 3.58 -12.58 -17.08
N GLU A 176 4.22 -13.73 -17.25
CA GLU A 176 3.94 -14.94 -16.48
C GLU A 176 4.21 -14.75 -14.97
N GLU A 177 5.24 -13.98 -14.61
CA GLU A 177 5.51 -13.63 -13.21
C GLU A 177 4.45 -12.67 -12.68
N ALA A 178 4.04 -11.67 -13.47
CA ALA A 178 2.96 -10.77 -13.13
C ALA A 178 1.67 -11.55 -12.83
N VAL A 179 1.30 -12.47 -13.71
CA VAL A 179 0.11 -13.33 -13.54
C VAL A 179 0.27 -14.21 -12.29
N TYR A 180 1.43 -14.85 -12.10
CA TYR A 180 1.68 -15.69 -10.93
C TYR A 180 1.55 -14.94 -9.61
N LYS A 181 2.11 -13.72 -9.49
CA LYS A 181 1.99 -12.87 -8.29
C LYS A 181 0.55 -12.52 -7.93
N MET A 182 -0.35 -12.48 -8.91
CA MET A 182 -1.77 -12.16 -8.74
C MET A 182 -2.67 -13.38 -8.55
N THR A 183 -2.16 -14.59 -8.82
CA THR A 183 -2.97 -15.82 -8.87
C THR A 183 -2.33 -16.97 -8.08
N GLY A 184 -1.49 -17.76 -8.70
CA GLY A 184 -0.89 -18.96 -8.13
C GLY A 184 -0.10 -18.70 -6.85
N LYS A 185 0.63 -17.57 -6.77
CA LYS A 185 1.37 -17.17 -5.57
C LYS A 185 0.41 -16.92 -4.39
N SER A 186 -0.64 -16.14 -4.62
CA SER A 186 -1.65 -15.87 -3.59
C SER A 186 -2.37 -17.13 -3.15
N ALA A 187 -2.79 -17.99 -4.11
CA ALA A 187 -3.42 -19.25 -3.81
C ALA A 187 -2.52 -20.16 -2.94
N SER A 188 -1.24 -20.27 -3.28
CA SER A 188 -0.26 -21.03 -2.51
C SER A 188 -0.07 -20.51 -1.10
N VAL A 189 0.07 -19.19 -0.94
CA VAL A 189 0.27 -18.55 0.37
C VAL A 189 -0.94 -18.76 1.28
N PHE A 190 -2.15 -18.64 0.75
CA PHE A 190 -3.39 -18.79 1.53
C PHE A 190 -3.93 -20.23 1.58
N GLY A 191 -3.22 -21.20 0.97
CA GLY A 191 -3.63 -22.62 0.99
C GLY A 191 -4.92 -22.87 0.21
N LEU A 192 -5.17 -22.13 -0.85
CA LEU A 192 -6.36 -22.29 -1.69
C LEU A 192 -6.12 -23.39 -2.73
N GLU A 193 -6.64 -24.59 -2.44
CA GLU A 193 -6.54 -25.73 -3.36
C GLU A 193 -7.35 -25.48 -4.64
N LYS A 194 -6.81 -25.98 -5.77
CA LYS A 194 -7.46 -25.88 -7.11
C LYS A 194 -7.82 -24.45 -7.50
N ARG A 195 -6.96 -23.49 -7.16
CA ARG A 195 -7.09 -22.07 -7.51
C ARG A 195 -5.74 -21.52 -7.96
N GLY A 196 -5.78 -20.47 -8.78
CA GLY A 196 -4.59 -19.76 -9.26
C GLY A 196 -3.83 -20.45 -10.38
N THR A 197 -4.31 -21.59 -10.90
CA THR A 197 -3.82 -22.32 -12.07
C THR A 197 -4.98 -22.61 -13.02
N ILE A 198 -4.65 -22.89 -14.29
CA ILE A 198 -5.55 -23.43 -15.31
C ILE A 198 -5.12 -24.87 -15.50
N ASP A 199 -5.97 -25.80 -15.13
CA ASP A 199 -5.75 -27.25 -15.30
C ASP A 199 -6.48 -27.76 -16.55
#